data_88a46bd0f1388988de7a9f9f3794bfe1
#
_entry.id   88a46bd0f1388988de7a9f9f3794bfe1
#
_cell.length_a   1.000
_cell.length_b   1.000
_cell.length_c   1.000
_cell.angle_alpha   90.00
_cell.angle_beta   90.00
_cell.angle_gamma   90.00
#
_symmetry.space_group_name_H-M   'P 1'
#
loop_
_entity.id
_entity.type
_entity.pdbx_description
1 polymer ?
#
loop_
_entity_poly.entity_id
_entity_poly.type
_entity_poly.pdbx_seq_one_letter_code
_entity_poly.pdbx_strand_id
1 'polypeptide(L)'
;SCRMGGLNEVLAVMLMAAKYDLPVWPHAGGVGLCEYVQHISMIDYMVISAEKNSKRIEFVDHLHEHFVDPCIVRNGAYMVPTKPGFSIEMKPESISQYTFEPETIS
;
A
#
# COMPACT_ATOMS: atom_id res chain seq x y z
N SER A 1 -3.39 4.75 -6.03
CA SER A 1 -4.34 3.67 -5.63
C SER A 1 -5.49 4.16 -4.77
N CYS A 2 -5.29 5.10 -3.85
CA CYS A 2 -6.34 5.61 -2.95
C CYS A 2 -7.50 6.35 -3.65
N ARG A 3 -7.36 6.73 -4.91
CA ARG A 3 -8.40 7.39 -5.71
C ARG A 3 -9.14 6.45 -6.66
N MET A 4 -8.89 5.15 -6.53
CA MET A 4 -9.54 4.13 -7.36
C MET A 4 -10.56 3.37 -6.54
N GLY A 5 -11.49 2.70 -7.21
CA GLY A 5 -12.61 1.98 -6.58
C GLY A 5 -12.23 0.69 -5.84
N GLY A 6 -10.96 0.48 -5.53
CA GLY A 6 -10.46 -0.67 -4.79
C GLY A 6 -9.47 -1.52 -5.58
N LEU A 7 -9.13 -2.69 -5.03
CA LEU A 7 -8.14 -3.60 -5.62
C LEU A 7 -8.51 -4.04 -7.03
N ASN A 8 -9.77 -4.32 -7.29
CA ASN A 8 -10.23 -4.76 -8.62
C ASN A 8 -9.90 -3.75 -9.72
N GLU A 9 -10.13 -2.45 -9.44
CA GLU A 9 -9.82 -1.38 -10.38
C GLU A 9 -8.32 -1.21 -10.57
N VAL A 10 -7.54 -1.32 -9.50
CA VAL A 10 -6.08 -1.28 -9.58
C VAL A 10 -5.55 -2.44 -10.42
N LEU A 11 -6.05 -3.65 -10.23
CA LEU A 11 -5.66 -4.83 -11.02
C LEU A 11 -6.03 -4.66 -12.50
N ALA A 12 -7.21 -4.10 -12.81
CA ALA A 12 -7.60 -3.82 -14.19
C ALA A 12 -6.61 -2.87 -14.87
N VAL A 13 -6.20 -1.81 -14.19
CA VAL A 13 -5.18 -0.87 -14.70
C VAL A 13 -3.84 -1.56 -14.92
N MET A 14 -3.40 -2.40 -13.98
CA MET A 14 -2.13 -3.13 -14.08
C MET A 14 -2.12 -4.09 -15.28
N LEU A 15 -3.22 -4.82 -15.50
CA LEU A 15 -3.37 -5.73 -16.64
C LEU A 15 -3.42 -4.97 -17.96
N MET A 16 -4.10 -3.83 -18.02
CA MET A 16 -4.09 -2.96 -19.20
C MET A 16 -2.67 -2.41 -19.48
N ALA A 17 -1.99 -1.94 -18.46
CA ALA A 17 -0.61 -1.46 -18.60
C ALA A 17 0.31 -2.56 -19.13
N ALA A 18 0.19 -3.78 -18.61
CA ALA A 18 0.97 -4.93 -19.09
C ALA A 18 0.69 -5.25 -20.56
N LYS A 19 -0.58 -5.15 -21.00
CA LYS A 19 -0.95 -5.36 -22.40
C LYS A 19 -0.25 -4.38 -23.36
N TYR A 20 0.05 -3.18 -22.90
CA TYR A 20 0.72 -2.13 -23.69
C TYR A 20 2.20 -1.98 -23.35
N ASP A 21 2.77 -2.91 -22.58
CA ASP A 21 4.16 -2.89 -22.12
C ASP A 21 4.54 -1.61 -21.38
N LEU A 22 3.63 -1.14 -20.53
CA LEU A 22 3.81 0.06 -19.70
C LEU A 22 4.11 -0.33 -18.26
N PRO A 23 5.17 0.23 -17.65
CA PRO A 23 5.46 -0.02 -16.23
C PRO A 23 4.44 0.67 -15.34
N VAL A 24 4.07 0.00 -14.24
CA VAL A 24 3.24 0.58 -13.17
C VAL A 24 4.09 0.80 -11.93
N TRP A 25 4.07 2.01 -11.40
CA TRP A 25 4.75 2.39 -10.17
C TRP A 25 3.72 2.88 -9.15
N PRO A 26 3.40 2.08 -8.12
CA PRO A 26 2.38 2.44 -7.16
C PRO A 26 2.73 3.70 -6.37
N HIS A 27 1.77 4.60 -6.24
CA HIS A 27 1.84 5.78 -5.39
C HIS A 27 1.35 5.43 -3.97
N ALA A 28 2.09 5.87 -2.96
CA ALA A 28 1.86 5.54 -1.56
C ALA A 28 1.83 6.77 -0.62
N GLY A 29 1.31 7.89 -1.09
CA GLY A 29 1.35 9.19 -0.41
C GLY A 29 0.34 9.39 0.75
N GLY A 30 -0.16 8.36 1.40
CA GLY A 30 -1.14 8.48 2.48
C GLY A 30 -0.99 7.42 3.56
N VAL A 31 -1.75 7.58 4.65
CA VAL A 31 -1.74 6.66 5.80
C VAL A 31 -2.11 5.24 5.35
N GLY A 32 -1.27 4.27 5.68
CA GLY A 32 -1.45 2.86 5.30
C GLY A 32 -1.24 2.54 3.84
N LEU A 33 -0.89 3.52 2.99
CA LEU A 33 -0.68 3.26 1.57
C LEU A 33 0.63 2.52 1.29
N CYS A 34 1.68 2.77 2.03
CA CYS A 34 2.91 1.96 1.93
C CYS A 34 2.62 0.49 2.26
N GLU A 35 1.88 0.22 3.33
CA GLU A 35 1.44 -1.10 3.76
C GLU A 35 0.60 -1.80 2.69
N TYR A 36 -0.27 -1.05 2.01
CA TYR A 36 -1.15 -1.58 0.97
C TYR A 36 -0.42 -1.79 -0.37
N VAL A 37 0.32 -0.80 -0.86
CA VAL A 37 0.93 -0.87 -2.21
C VAL A 37 2.06 -1.89 -2.32
N GLN A 38 2.70 -2.28 -1.22
CA GLN A 38 3.66 -3.38 -1.25
C GLN A 38 3.01 -4.69 -1.75
N HIS A 39 1.74 -4.95 -1.37
CA HIS A 39 0.99 -6.11 -1.86
C HIS A 39 0.68 -6.01 -3.35
N ILE A 40 0.35 -4.81 -3.84
CA ILE A 40 0.15 -4.56 -5.27
C ILE A 40 1.43 -4.85 -6.05
N SER A 41 2.58 -4.40 -5.55
CA SER A 41 3.88 -4.65 -6.17
C SER A 41 4.25 -6.14 -6.17
N MET A 42 3.87 -6.90 -5.13
CA MET A 42 4.04 -8.35 -5.12
C MET A 42 3.17 -9.04 -6.16
N ILE A 43 1.92 -8.60 -6.33
CA ILE A 43 1.02 -9.11 -7.37
C ILE A 43 1.62 -8.83 -8.75
N ASP A 44 2.10 -7.63 -9.01
CA ASP A 44 2.75 -7.29 -10.27
C ASP A 44 3.92 -8.25 -10.55
N TYR A 45 4.82 -8.43 -9.60
CA TYR A 45 5.97 -9.31 -9.76
C TYR A 45 5.58 -10.77 -9.97
N MET A 46 4.70 -11.31 -9.13
CA MET A 46 4.39 -12.75 -9.14
C MET A 46 3.49 -13.19 -10.29
N VAL A 47 2.59 -12.33 -10.75
CA VAL A 47 1.47 -12.72 -11.61
C VAL A 47 1.46 -11.98 -12.94
N ILE A 48 2.01 -10.77 -13.02
CA ILE A 48 1.85 -9.91 -14.19
C ILE A 48 3.16 -9.78 -14.97
N SER A 49 4.19 -9.15 -14.36
CA SER A 49 5.39 -8.73 -15.11
C SER A 49 6.61 -9.63 -14.91
N ALA A 50 6.72 -10.30 -13.77
CA ALA A 50 7.93 -10.99 -13.31
C ALA A 50 9.20 -10.10 -13.30
N GLU A 51 9.02 -8.77 -13.39
CA GLU A 51 10.09 -7.78 -13.49
C GLU A 51 10.36 -7.15 -12.12
N LYS A 52 11.61 -7.24 -11.69
CA LYS A 52 12.04 -6.74 -10.37
C LYS A 52 12.91 -5.49 -10.47
N ASN A 53 13.83 -5.45 -11.44
CA ASN A 53 14.92 -4.47 -11.40
C ASN A 53 14.54 -3.09 -11.87
N SER A 54 13.58 -2.96 -12.78
CA SER A 54 13.09 -1.67 -13.29
C SER A 54 11.93 -1.09 -12.47
N LYS A 55 11.36 -1.87 -11.57
CA LYS A 55 10.19 -1.45 -10.78
C LYS A 55 10.58 -0.55 -9.62
N ARG A 56 9.73 0.42 -9.35
CA ARG A 56 9.85 1.36 -8.22
C ARG A 56 8.51 1.41 -7.50
N ILE A 57 8.59 1.64 -6.21
CA ILE A 57 7.45 1.84 -5.33
C ILE A 57 7.76 3.03 -4.42
N GLU A 58 6.79 3.89 -4.23
CA GLU A 58 6.94 5.03 -3.33
C GLU A 58 7.02 4.55 -1.88
N PHE A 59 7.87 5.22 -1.11
CA PHE A 59 7.95 5.07 0.33
C PHE A 59 7.84 6.44 0.99
N VAL A 60 6.92 6.57 1.94
CA VAL A 60 6.73 7.77 2.76
C VAL A 60 6.93 7.36 4.22
N ASP A 61 7.97 7.90 4.85
CA ASP A 61 8.39 7.52 6.19
C ASP A 61 7.58 8.27 7.26
N HIS A 62 6.31 7.91 7.41
CA HIS A 62 5.46 8.45 8.48
C HIS A 62 4.28 7.55 8.79
N LEU A 63 3.79 7.62 10.03
CA LEU A 63 2.55 7.00 10.51
C LEU A 63 2.52 5.47 10.49
N HIS A 64 3.65 4.81 10.25
CA HIS A 64 3.77 3.34 10.26
C HIS A 64 3.54 2.77 11.66
N GLU A 65 3.84 3.52 12.70
CA GLU A 65 3.67 3.17 14.11
C GLU A 65 2.22 2.87 14.50
N HIS A 66 1.25 3.32 13.70
CA HIS A 66 -0.18 3.11 13.95
C HIS A 66 -0.73 1.80 13.38
N PHE A 67 0.10 1.02 12.69
CA PHE A 67 -0.30 -0.25 12.09
C PHE A 67 0.18 -1.46 12.89
N VAL A 68 -0.61 -2.53 12.88
CA VAL A 68 -0.27 -3.81 13.55
C VAL A 68 0.88 -4.51 12.84
N ASP A 69 0.94 -4.39 11.51
CA ASP A 69 1.94 -5.01 10.65
C ASP A 69 2.51 -3.98 9.67
N PRO A 70 3.32 -3.02 10.15
CA PRO A 70 3.83 -1.95 9.31
C PRO A 70 4.77 -2.48 8.23
N CYS A 71 4.84 -1.78 7.10
CA CYS A 71 5.80 -2.10 6.05
C CYS A 71 7.24 -1.89 6.56
N ILE A 72 8.16 -2.72 6.10
CA ILE A 72 9.57 -2.67 6.48
C ILE A 72 10.40 -2.46 5.23
N VAL A 73 11.30 -1.47 5.27
CA VAL A 73 12.27 -1.21 4.21
C VAL A 73 13.67 -1.53 4.71
N ARG A 74 14.41 -2.36 3.97
CA ARG A 74 15.82 -2.68 4.23
C ARG A 74 16.61 -2.64 2.94
N ASN A 75 17.79 -2.04 2.99
CA ASN A 75 18.68 -1.93 1.83
C ASN A 75 17.98 -1.38 0.57
N GLY A 76 17.10 -0.38 0.75
CA GLY A 76 16.36 0.25 -0.35
C GLY A 76 15.25 -0.59 -0.96
N ALA A 77 14.81 -1.65 -0.30
CA ALA A 77 13.73 -2.51 -0.76
C ALA A 77 12.70 -2.80 0.34
N TYR A 78 11.43 -2.89 -0.05
CA TYR A 78 10.39 -3.40 0.85
C TYR A 78 10.61 -4.88 1.16
N MET A 79 10.50 -5.23 2.43
CA MET A 79 10.51 -6.63 2.84
C MET A 79 9.11 -7.23 2.63
N VAL A 80 9.07 -8.46 2.14
CA VAL A 80 7.81 -9.18 1.94
C VAL A 80 7.13 -9.40 3.29
N PRO A 81 5.88 -8.95 3.48
CA PRO A 81 5.13 -9.24 4.69
C PRO A 81 4.85 -10.74 4.81
N THR A 82 4.89 -11.27 6.02
CA THR A 82 4.71 -12.70 6.29
C THR A 82 3.38 -13.03 6.95
N LYS A 83 2.66 -12.01 7.44
CA LYS A 83 1.33 -12.18 8.04
C LYS A 83 0.25 -12.17 6.97
N PRO A 84 -0.85 -12.92 7.17
CA PRO A 84 -2.01 -12.86 6.28
C PRO A 84 -2.65 -11.45 6.26
N GLY A 85 -3.28 -11.09 5.15
CA GLY A 85 -3.99 -9.83 4.97
C GLY A 85 -3.19 -8.79 4.18
N PHE A 86 -3.68 -7.56 4.18
CA PHE A 86 -3.10 -6.43 3.42
C PHE A 86 -2.22 -5.51 4.28
N SER A 87 -1.92 -5.87 5.51
CA SER A 87 -1.10 -5.09 6.44
C SER A 87 -1.66 -3.70 6.79
N ILE A 88 -2.95 -3.46 6.54
CA ILE A 88 -3.64 -2.17 6.75
C ILE A 88 -4.46 -2.12 8.04
N GLU A 89 -4.33 -3.10 8.90
CA GLU A 89 -4.99 -3.10 10.20
C GLU A 89 -4.32 -2.10 11.14
N MET A 90 -5.09 -1.11 11.59
CA MET A 90 -4.62 -0.12 12.55
C MET A 90 -4.73 -0.64 13.98
N LYS A 91 -3.83 -0.18 14.83
CA LYS A 91 -3.88 -0.47 16.26
C LYS A 91 -5.13 0.17 16.89
N PRO A 92 -5.90 -0.57 17.72
CA PRO A 92 -7.11 -0.04 18.36
C PRO A 92 -6.87 1.23 19.18
N GLU A 93 -5.74 1.31 19.88
CA GLU A 93 -5.35 2.50 20.65
C GLU A 93 -5.13 3.71 19.77
N SER A 94 -4.57 3.54 18.58
CA SER A 94 -4.41 4.64 17.62
C SER A 94 -5.75 5.12 17.08
N ILE A 95 -6.65 4.20 16.77
CA ILE A 95 -8.00 4.54 16.32
C ILE A 95 -8.71 5.35 17.40
N SER A 96 -8.69 4.89 18.65
CA SER A 96 -9.33 5.57 19.78
C SER A 96 -8.76 6.97 20.01
N GLN A 97 -7.43 7.11 19.95
CA GLN A 97 -6.73 8.36 20.21
C GLN A 97 -7.05 9.45 19.16
N TYR A 98 -7.20 9.04 17.89
CA TYR A 98 -7.37 9.97 16.77
C TYR A 98 -8.78 9.99 16.18
N THR A 99 -9.75 9.34 16.85
CA THR A 99 -11.16 9.45 16.45
C THR A 99 -11.63 10.89 16.63
N PHE A 100 -12.15 11.46 15.56
CA PHE A 100 -12.73 12.81 15.61
C PHE A 100 -14.07 12.78 16.35
N GLU A 101 -14.15 13.52 17.44
CA GLU A 101 -15.39 13.79 18.14
C GLU A 101 -15.85 15.21 17.77
N PRO A 102 -16.98 15.37 17.06
CA PRO A 102 -17.48 16.71 16.76
C PRO A 102 -17.83 17.42 18.07
N GLU A 103 -17.30 18.64 18.25
CA GLU A 103 -17.73 19.50 19.36
C GLU A 103 -19.25 19.67 19.29
N THR A 104 -19.92 19.37 20.38
CA THR A 104 -21.34 19.69 20.54
C THR A 104 -21.44 21.19 20.57
N ILE A 105 -21.81 21.83 19.46
CA ILE A 105 -22.11 23.26 19.41
C ILE A 105 -23.36 23.42 20.25
N SER A 106 -23.17 23.87 21.48
CA SER A 106 -24.24 24.26 22.41
C SER A 106 -24.71 25.66 22.09
#